data_4c772c5a7f6df2d362c8d8ec039f792d
#
_entry.id   4c772c5a7f6df2d362c8d8ec039f792d
#
_cell.length_a   1.000
_cell.length_b   1.000
_cell.length_c   1.000
_cell.angle_alpha   90.00
_cell.angle_beta   90.00
_cell.angle_gamma   90.00
#
_symmetry.space_group_name_H-M   'P 1'
#
loop_
_entity.id
_entity.type
_entity.pdbx_description
1 polymer ?
#
loop_
_entity_poly.entity_id
_entity_poly.type
_entity_poly.pdbx_seq_one_letter_code
_entity_poly.pdbx_strand_id
1 'polypeptide(L)'
;MKKIIILTILLSIFLFGCEKTMQTPTSKVEEFLSGYQRLDKDVLKELENIVEKEDEMTAEEKKEYKSLLEKQYQNLAYKIKKEIIAKDTATVDVEIEVLDYSSAITKSKKDCEKNIVECKLKELKLVNNKTKHDLTITLYQEDGKWVIENLNEDDVKKLHGLY
;
A
#
# COMPACT_ATOMS: atom_id res chain seq x y z
N MET A 1 -34.24 38.71 -30.22
CA MET A 1 -33.06 39.13 -29.44
C MET A 1 -32.97 38.51 -28.05
N LYS A 2 -34.07 38.13 -27.36
CA LYS A 2 -34.03 37.52 -26.03
C LYS A 2 -33.51 36.07 -25.96
N LYS A 3 -33.55 35.31 -27.06
CA LYS A 3 -33.11 33.90 -27.11
C LYS A 3 -31.59 33.70 -27.24
N ILE A 4 -30.88 34.71 -27.75
CA ILE A 4 -29.42 34.62 -27.94
C ILE A 4 -28.66 34.89 -26.63
N ILE A 5 -29.23 35.69 -25.72
CA ILE A 5 -28.61 36.04 -24.43
C ILE A 5 -28.58 34.83 -23.47
N ILE A 6 -29.59 33.96 -23.56
CA ILE A 6 -29.67 32.76 -22.69
C ILE A 6 -28.62 31.71 -23.09
N LEU A 7 -28.29 31.60 -24.36
CA LEU A 7 -27.30 30.63 -24.85
C LEU A 7 -25.86 31.01 -24.47
N THR A 8 -25.55 32.31 -24.39
CA THR A 8 -24.23 32.81 -23.99
C THR A 8 -23.97 32.66 -22.51
N ILE A 9 -24.98 32.67 -21.64
CA ILE A 9 -24.83 32.47 -20.19
C ILE A 9 -24.61 31.00 -19.88
N LEU A 10 -25.18 30.07 -20.66
CA LEU A 10 -24.97 28.63 -20.43
C LEU A 10 -23.55 28.14 -20.82
N LEU A 11 -22.86 28.84 -21.72
CA LEU A 11 -21.51 28.48 -22.18
C LEU A 11 -20.40 28.98 -21.24
N SER A 12 -20.71 29.97 -20.41
CA SER A 12 -19.71 30.51 -19.45
C SER A 12 -19.53 29.71 -18.18
N ILE A 13 -20.37 28.68 -17.92
CA ILE A 13 -20.29 27.84 -16.71
C ILE A 13 -19.25 26.71 -16.85
N PHE A 14 -18.78 26.43 -18.09
CA PHE A 14 -17.81 25.33 -18.32
C PHE A 14 -16.33 25.72 -18.21
N LEU A 15 -15.98 26.96 -17.84
CA LEU A 15 -14.59 27.41 -17.75
C LEU A 15 -14.03 27.54 -16.34
N PHE A 16 -14.77 27.12 -15.31
CA PHE A 16 -14.25 27.06 -13.95
C PHE A 16 -14.08 25.59 -13.52
N GLY A 17 -13.02 24.94 -13.95
CA GLY A 17 -12.80 23.54 -13.63
C GLY A 17 -11.37 23.05 -13.82
N CYS A 18 -10.38 23.87 -13.47
CA CYS A 18 -9.07 23.39 -13.09
C CYS A 18 -8.73 23.96 -11.71
N GLU A 19 -9.53 23.66 -10.71
CA GLU A 19 -8.99 23.63 -9.36
C GLU A 19 -7.90 22.55 -9.37
N LYS A 20 -6.65 22.96 -9.16
CA LYS A 20 -5.64 22.05 -8.64
C LYS A 20 -6.29 21.45 -7.40
N THR A 21 -6.74 20.21 -7.50
CA THR A 21 -7.23 19.46 -6.34
C THR A 21 -6.13 19.55 -5.29
N MET A 22 -6.33 20.35 -4.25
CA MET A 22 -5.37 20.45 -3.16
C MET A 22 -5.25 19.03 -2.61
N GLN A 23 -4.06 18.46 -2.74
CA GLN A 23 -3.78 17.12 -2.25
C GLN A 23 -4.01 17.11 -0.73
N THR A 24 -4.97 16.34 -0.25
CA THR A 24 -5.21 16.16 1.19
C THR A 24 -4.30 15.07 1.76
N PRO A 25 -4.06 15.03 3.09
CA PRO A 25 -3.33 13.91 3.70
C PRO A 25 -3.95 12.56 3.36
N THR A 26 -5.27 12.44 3.45
CA THR A 26 -6.01 11.23 3.06
C THR A 26 -5.76 10.85 1.61
N SER A 27 -5.88 11.77 0.65
CA SER A 27 -5.65 11.47 -0.76
C SER A 27 -4.21 11.02 -1.04
N LYS A 28 -3.24 11.53 -0.26
CA LYS A 28 -1.83 11.12 -0.36
C LYS A 28 -1.62 9.70 0.16
N VAL A 29 -2.29 9.32 1.24
CA VAL A 29 -2.28 7.96 1.78
C VAL A 29 -2.95 6.97 0.83
N GLU A 30 -4.09 7.35 0.22
CA GLU A 30 -4.77 6.53 -0.79
C GLU A 30 -3.89 6.34 -2.04
N GLU A 31 -3.20 7.37 -2.50
CA GLU A 31 -2.21 7.26 -3.59
C GLU A 31 -1.10 6.26 -3.25
N PHE A 32 -0.54 6.35 -2.04
CA PHE A 32 0.50 5.47 -1.53
C PHE A 32 0.04 4.01 -1.49
N LEU A 33 -1.08 3.71 -0.83
CA LEU A 33 -1.61 2.35 -0.73
C LEU A 33 -2.04 1.78 -2.08
N SER A 34 -2.61 2.62 -2.96
CA SER A 34 -2.93 2.23 -4.34
C SER A 34 -1.67 1.93 -5.16
N GLY A 35 -0.53 2.57 -4.84
CA GLY A 35 0.77 2.27 -5.43
C GLY A 35 1.20 0.82 -5.18
N TYR A 36 0.98 0.31 -3.96
CA TYR A 36 1.19 -1.12 -3.65
C TYR A 36 0.27 -2.02 -4.47
N GLN A 37 -1.03 -1.72 -4.52
CA GLN A 37 -1.99 -2.52 -5.31
C GLN A 37 -1.63 -2.60 -6.79
N ARG A 38 -1.10 -1.52 -7.36
CA ARG A 38 -0.71 -1.44 -8.78
C ARG A 38 0.69 -1.95 -9.06
N LEU A 39 1.48 -2.23 -8.02
CA LEU A 39 2.90 -2.56 -8.12
C LEU A 39 3.69 -1.45 -8.84
N ASP A 40 3.52 -0.21 -8.39
CA ASP A 40 4.22 0.94 -8.96
C ASP A 40 5.75 0.73 -8.88
N LYS A 41 6.50 1.45 -9.71
CA LYS A 41 7.95 1.24 -9.88
C LYS A 41 8.75 1.27 -8.57
N ASP A 42 8.40 2.18 -7.65
CA ASP A 42 9.08 2.31 -6.36
C ASP A 42 8.77 1.12 -5.45
N VAL A 43 7.52 0.61 -5.46
CA VAL A 43 7.10 -0.60 -4.75
C VAL A 43 7.83 -1.84 -5.29
N LEU A 44 7.97 -1.97 -6.61
CA LEU A 44 8.73 -3.07 -7.20
C LEU A 44 10.22 -3.05 -6.81
N LYS A 45 10.81 -1.85 -6.72
CA LYS A 45 12.20 -1.67 -6.25
C LYS A 45 12.34 -2.04 -4.77
N GLU A 46 11.36 -1.67 -3.94
CA GLU A 46 11.33 -2.06 -2.52
C GLU A 46 11.25 -3.59 -2.39
N LEU A 47 10.37 -4.24 -3.16
CA LEU A 47 10.25 -5.69 -3.23
C LEU A 47 11.56 -6.38 -3.62
N GLU A 48 12.26 -5.85 -4.62
CA GLU A 48 13.57 -6.38 -5.03
C GLU A 48 14.57 -6.31 -3.87
N ASN A 49 14.62 -5.19 -3.17
CA ASN A 49 15.51 -5.02 -2.01
C ASN A 49 15.18 -5.99 -0.86
N ILE A 50 13.90 -6.32 -0.65
CA ILE A 50 13.46 -7.29 0.37
C ILE A 50 13.91 -8.70 -0.02
N VAL A 51 13.63 -9.09 -1.25
CA VAL A 51 13.93 -10.44 -1.76
C VAL A 51 15.45 -10.69 -1.85
N GLU A 52 16.23 -9.67 -2.22
CA GLU A 52 17.68 -9.76 -2.28
C GLU A 52 18.32 -10.12 -0.93
N LYS A 53 17.71 -9.68 0.18
CA LYS A 53 18.18 -9.95 1.55
C LYS A 53 17.89 -11.37 2.05
N GLU A 54 17.15 -12.17 1.31
CA GLU A 54 16.87 -13.58 1.66
C GLU A 54 18.05 -14.46 1.21
N ASP A 55 19.15 -14.46 1.99
CA ASP A 55 20.43 -15.10 1.63
C ASP A 55 20.34 -16.62 1.52
N GLU A 56 19.36 -17.24 2.17
CA GLU A 56 19.15 -18.70 2.14
C GLU A 56 18.40 -19.19 0.89
N MET A 57 17.88 -18.27 0.06
CA MET A 57 17.09 -18.59 -1.13
C MET A 57 17.95 -18.65 -2.39
N THR A 58 17.71 -19.67 -3.22
CA THR A 58 18.21 -19.71 -4.60
C THR A 58 17.55 -18.63 -5.46
N ALA A 59 18.08 -18.38 -6.67
CA ALA A 59 17.51 -17.41 -7.59
C ALA A 59 16.06 -17.73 -7.98
N GLU A 60 15.72 -19.02 -8.16
CA GLU A 60 14.37 -19.50 -8.46
C GLU A 60 13.44 -19.27 -7.27
N GLU A 61 13.87 -19.58 -6.06
CA GLU A 61 13.10 -19.36 -4.84
C GLU A 61 12.86 -17.87 -4.57
N LYS A 62 13.86 -17.00 -4.81
CA LYS A 62 13.72 -15.55 -4.75
C LYS A 62 12.66 -15.04 -5.72
N LYS A 63 12.67 -15.53 -6.96
CA LYS A 63 11.66 -15.18 -7.96
C LYS A 63 10.25 -15.60 -7.54
N GLU A 64 10.13 -16.79 -6.97
CA GLU A 64 8.86 -17.30 -6.45
C GLU A 64 8.38 -16.47 -5.26
N TYR A 65 9.26 -16.17 -4.30
CA TYR A 65 8.95 -15.35 -3.14
C TYR A 65 8.51 -13.94 -3.55
N LYS A 66 9.22 -13.32 -4.52
CA LYS A 66 8.81 -12.04 -5.10
C LYS A 66 7.38 -12.09 -5.63
N SER A 67 7.03 -13.12 -6.39
CA SER A 67 5.67 -13.28 -6.94
C SER A 67 4.60 -13.43 -5.85
N LEU A 68 4.93 -14.07 -4.72
CA LEU A 68 4.02 -14.17 -3.58
C LEU A 68 3.81 -12.81 -2.90
N LEU A 69 4.85 -11.99 -2.75
CA LEU A 69 4.73 -10.64 -2.21
C LEU A 69 3.98 -9.70 -3.18
N GLU A 70 4.18 -9.83 -4.49
CA GLU A 70 3.38 -9.11 -5.50
C GLU A 70 1.90 -9.47 -5.38
N LYS A 71 1.57 -10.76 -5.24
CA LYS A 71 0.20 -11.23 -4.97
C LYS A 71 -0.35 -10.63 -3.68
N GLN A 72 0.45 -10.56 -2.63
CA GLN A 72 0.09 -9.92 -1.36
C GLN A 72 -0.34 -8.47 -1.58
N TYR A 73 0.47 -7.66 -2.25
CA TYR A 73 0.18 -6.26 -2.50
C TYR A 73 -1.05 -6.06 -3.38
N GLN A 74 -1.22 -6.86 -4.43
CA GLN A 74 -2.40 -6.80 -5.28
C GLN A 74 -3.70 -7.18 -4.54
N ASN A 75 -3.61 -7.95 -3.45
CA ASN A 75 -4.73 -8.33 -2.60
C ASN A 75 -4.94 -7.39 -1.40
N LEU A 76 -4.09 -6.38 -1.24
CA LEU A 76 -4.26 -5.35 -0.22
C LEU A 76 -5.62 -4.67 -0.37
N ALA A 77 -6.41 -4.64 0.70
CA ALA A 77 -7.56 -3.77 0.81
C ALA A 77 -7.32 -2.79 1.96
N TYR A 78 -7.92 -1.61 1.89
CA TYR A 78 -7.79 -0.63 2.96
C TYR A 78 -9.07 0.18 3.17
N LYS A 79 -9.18 0.73 4.37
CA LYS A 79 -10.26 1.63 4.77
C LYS A 79 -9.69 2.75 5.62
N ILE A 80 -9.84 3.98 5.17
CA ILE A 80 -9.52 5.16 5.96
C ILE A 80 -10.49 5.26 7.14
N LYS A 81 -9.96 5.39 8.35
CA LYS A 81 -10.74 5.51 9.59
C LYS A 81 -10.86 6.95 10.05
N LYS A 82 -9.74 7.69 10.04
CA LYS A 82 -9.67 9.02 10.61
C LYS A 82 -8.51 9.82 10.01
N GLU A 83 -8.70 11.12 9.89
CA GLU A 83 -7.66 12.10 9.56
C GLU A 83 -7.58 13.14 10.67
N ILE A 84 -6.38 13.51 11.07
CA ILE A 84 -6.13 14.62 12.00
C ILE A 84 -5.06 15.49 11.36
N ILE A 85 -5.33 16.80 11.22
CA ILE A 85 -4.38 17.78 10.69
C ILE A 85 -4.01 18.75 11.81
N ALA A 86 -2.71 18.97 12.01
CA ALA A 86 -2.16 19.90 12.99
C ALA A 86 -1.07 20.77 12.33
N LYS A 87 -1.45 21.92 11.81
CA LYS A 87 -0.59 22.83 11.02
C LYS A 87 0.06 22.11 9.84
N ASP A 88 1.37 21.89 9.93
CA ASP A 88 2.21 21.32 8.87
C ASP A 88 2.39 19.79 9.00
N THR A 89 1.67 19.15 9.91
CA THR A 89 1.68 17.69 10.11
C THR A 89 0.26 17.14 10.06
N ALA A 90 0.14 15.88 9.69
CA ALA A 90 -1.12 15.14 9.71
C ALA A 90 -0.88 13.68 10.09
N THR A 91 -1.92 13.05 10.63
CA THR A 91 -1.98 11.60 10.80
C THR A 91 -3.24 11.07 10.14
N VAL A 92 -3.10 9.92 9.48
CA VAL A 92 -4.23 9.21 8.86
C VAL A 92 -4.24 7.79 9.42
N ASP A 93 -5.30 7.45 10.13
CA ASP A 93 -5.53 6.10 10.64
C ASP A 93 -6.21 5.27 9.56
N VAL A 94 -5.63 4.11 9.26
CA VAL A 94 -6.05 3.21 8.19
C VAL A 94 -6.17 1.78 8.72
N GLU A 95 -7.29 1.10 8.45
CA GLU A 95 -7.36 -0.35 8.56
C GLU A 95 -6.95 -0.95 7.22
N ILE A 96 -5.95 -1.82 7.21
CA ILE A 96 -5.58 -2.63 6.05
C ILE A 96 -6.04 -4.06 6.24
N GLU A 97 -6.35 -4.75 5.13
CA GLU A 97 -6.63 -6.18 5.07
C GLU A 97 -5.67 -6.83 4.07
N VAL A 98 -4.91 -7.81 4.54
CA VAL A 98 -3.79 -8.45 3.85
C VAL A 98 -3.87 -9.97 3.97
N LEU A 99 -3.21 -10.72 3.08
CA LEU A 99 -3.05 -12.17 3.23
C LEU A 99 -2.24 -12.47 4.51
N ASP A 100 -2.67 -13.46 5.30
CA ASP A 100 -2.04 -13.85 6.56
C ASP A 100 -0.80 -14.74 6.33
N TYR A 101 0.27 -14.14 5.82
CA TYR A 101 1.55 -14.83 5.63
C TYR A 101 2.28 -15.12 6.92
N SER A 102 2.03 -14.34 7.99
CA SER A 102 2.62 -14.56 9.32
C SER A 102 2.26 -15.94 9.89
N SER A 103 0.97 -16.31 9.81
CA SER A 103 0.52 -17.65 10.24
C SER A 103 1.15 -18.77 9.40
N ALA A 104 1.29 -18.61 8.09
CA ALA A 104 1.91 -19.58 7.21
C ALA A 104 3.41 -19.78 7.52
N ILE A 105 4.15 -18.69 7.78
CA ILE A 105 5.56 -18.73 8.17
C ILE A 105 5.72 -19.42 9.54
N THR A 106 4.84 -19.08 10.48
CA THR A 106 4.87 -19.72 11.82
C THR A 106 4.61 -21.22 11.72
N LYS A 107 3.68 -21.63 10.86
CA LYS A 107 3.39 -23.04 10.60
C LYS A 107 4.59 -23.73 9.95
N SER A 108 5.20 -23.16 8.91
CA SER A 108 6.36 -23.74 8.25
C SER A 108 7.54 -23.98 9.20
N LYS A 109 7.80 -23.06 10.15
CA LYS A 109 8.85 -23.23 11.16
C LYS A 109 8.60 -24.38 12.14
N LYS A 110 7.34 -24.75 12.36
CA LYS A 110 6.97 -25.86 13.27
C LYS A 110 6.98 -27.21 12.57
N ASP A 111 6.51 -27.26 11.34
CA ASP A 111 6.20 -28.50 10.63
C ASP A 111 7.35 -28.97 9.72
N CYS A 112 8.36 -28.12 9.48
CA CYS A 112 9.45 -28.40 8.55
C CYS A 112 10.80 -28.54 9.28
N GLU A 113 11.29 -29.76 9.37
CA GLU A 113 12.62 -30.05 9.93
C GLU A 113 13.75 -29.92 8.88
N LYS A 114 13.42 -30.09 7.58
CA LYS A 114 14.35 -30.00 6.44
C LYS A 114 13.76 -29.13 5.36
N ASN A 115 14.60 -28.47 4.57
CA ASN A 115 14.18 -27.60 3.47
C ASN A 115 13.21 -26.51 3.89
N ILE A 116 13.59 -25.73 4.91
CA ILE A 116 12.75 -24.68 5.54
C ILE A 116 12.25 -23.69 4.47
N VAL A 117 13.10 -23.31 3.51
CA VAL A 117 12.74 -22.34 2.44
C VAL A 117 11.64 -22.90 1.54
N GLU A 118 11.82 -24.12 1.00
CA GLU A 118 10.81 -24.76 0.12
C GLU A 118 9.47 -24.91 0.85
N CYS A 119 9.52 -25.30 2.12
CA CYS A 119 8.34 -25.44 2.96
C CYS A 119 7.66 -24.08 3.23
N LYS A 120 8.43 -23.02 3.53
CA LYS A 120 7.94 -21.64 3.66
C LYS A 120 7.19 -21.22 2.38
N LEU A 121 7.79 -21.39 1.22
CA LEU A 121 7.19 -21.02 -0.06
C LEU A 121 5.91 -21.82 -0.34
N LYS A 122 5.90 -23.11 -0.03
CA LYS A 122 4.72 -23.97 -0.18
C LYS A 122 3.56 -23.49 0.72
N GLU A 123 3.82 -23.20 1.99
CA GLU A 123 2.79 -22.72 2.92
C GLU A 123 2.27 -21.35 2.49
N LEU A 124 3.13 -20.43 2.07
CA LEU A 124 2.73 -19.11 1.55
C LEU A 124 1.81 -19.21 0.33
N LYS A 125 2.05 -20.14 -0.61
CA LYS A 125 1.19 -20.39 -1.78
C LYS A 125 -0.24 -20.77 -1.40
N LEU A 126 -0.41 -21.46 -0.29
CA LEU A 126 -1.70 -21.98 0.17
C LEU A 126 -2.53 -20.94 0.93
N VAL A 127 -1.95 -19.79 1.27
CA VAL A 127 -2.66 -18.74 2.02
C VAL A 127 -3.78 -18.15 1.18
N ASN A 128 -4.98 -18.20 1.74
CA ASN A 128 -6.19 -17.57 1.19
C ASN A 128 -6.93 -16.74 2.25
N ASN A 129 -6.64 -16.98 3.54
CA ASN A 129 -7.18 -16.20 4.63
C ASN A 129 -6.50 -14.84 4.70
N LYS A 130 -7.26 -13.87 5.18
CA LYS A 130 -6.80 -12.49 5.37
C LYS A 130 -6.82 -12.12 6.84
N THR A 131 -5.96 -11.20 7.19
CA THR A 131 -5.90 -10.57 8.52
C THR A 131 -6.00 -9.07 8.38
N LYS A 132 -6.42 -8.40 9.46
CA LYS A 132 -6.58 -6.94 9.50
C LYS A 132 -5.60 -6.34 10.47
N HIS A 133 -5.03 -5.21 10.08
CA HIS A 133 -4.14 -4.43 10.92
C HIS A 133 -4.51 -2.95 10.84
N ASP A 134 -4.33 -2.25 11.94
CA ASP A 134 -4.41 -0.80 11.97
C ASP A 134 -3.01 -0.20 11.75
N LEU A 135 -2.96 0.83 10.90
CA LEU A 135 -1.79 1.68 10.65
C LEU A 135 -2.13 3.11 11.00
N THR A 136 -1.17 3.84 11.56
CA THR A 136 -1.23 5.29 11.68
C THR A 136 -0.13 5.89 10.83
N ILE A 137 -0.50 6.45 9.69
CA ILE A 137 0.44 7.04 8.73
C ILE A 137 0.61 8.53 9.05
N THR A 138 1.84 8.93 9.34
CA THR A 138 2.21 10.32 9.59
C THR A 138 2.65 11.01 8.31
N LEU A 139 2.23 12.26 8.13
CA LEU A 139 2.59 13.10 7.01
C LEU A 139 3.06 14.48 7.51
N TYR A 140 3.91 15.12 6.73
CA TYR A 140 4.31 16.51 6.92
C TYR A 140 4.19 17.28 5.61
N GLN A 141 4.11 18.61 5.71
CA GLN A 141 4.11 19.49 4.55
C GLN A 141 5.54 19.88 4.17
N GLU A 142 5.86 19.71 2.88
CA GLU A 142 7.07 20.18 2.24
C GLU A 142 6.68 20.91 0.95
N ASP A 143 7.07 22.17 0.82
CA ASP A 143 6.72 23.04 -0.32
C ASP A 143 5.22 23.05 -0.65
N GLY A 144 4.37 23.04 0.37
CA GLY A 144 2.90 23.05 0.24
C GLY A 144 2.31 21.73 -0.24
N LYS A 145 3.06 20.62 -0.20
CA LYS A 145 2.60 19.28 -0.54
C LYS A 145 2.70 18.36 0.68
N TRP A 146 1.78 17.43 0.80
CA TRP A 146 1.86 16.38 1.80
C TRP A 146 2.84 15.30 1.38
N VAL A 147 3.75 14.95 2.30
CA VAL A 147 4.76 13.91 2.15
C VAL A 147 4.56 12.91 3.28
N ILE A 148 4.55 11.62 2.95
CA ILE A 148 4.45 10.56 3.95
C ILE A 148 5.81 10.41 4.63
N GLU A 149 5.81 10.39 5.96
CA GLU A 149 6.96 10.01 6.76
C GLU A 149 7.25 8.50 6.56
N ASN A 150 8.52 8.11 6.66
CA ASN A 150 8.88 6.71 6.54
C ASN A 150 8.10 5.86 7.55
N LEU A 151 7.46 4.80 7.04
CA LEU A 151 6.82 3.82 7.91
C LEU A 151 7.86 3.15 8.82
N ASN A 152 7.46 2.83 10.03
CA ASN A 152 8.27 2.01 10.91
C ASN A 152 8.30 0.55 10.44
N GLU A 153 9.24 -0.23 10.95
CA GLU A 153 9.46 -1.62 10.54
C GLU A 153 8.21 -2.51 10.75
N ASP A 154 7.47 -2.30 11.84
CA ASP A 154 6.27 -3.08 12.14
C ASP A 154 5.13 -2.78 11.15
N ASP A 155 4.94 -1.52 10.78
CA ASP A 155 3.93 -1.14 9.79
C ASP A 155 4.28 -1.66 8.38
N VAL A 156 5.57 -1.68 8.04
CA VAL A 156 6.06 -2.33 6.82
C VAL A 156 5.76 -3.84 6.86
N LYS A 157 6.02 -4.54 7.97
CA LYS A 157 5.67 -5.96 8.14
C LYS A 157 4.17 -6.21 7.99
N LYS A 158 3.32 -5.33 8.53
CA LYS A 158 1.86 -5.43 8.36
C LYS A 158 1.46 -5.35 6.88
N LEU A 159 2.01 -4.41 6.10
CA LEU A 159 1.77 -4.30 4.66
C LEU A 159 2.19 -5.57 3.91
N HIS A 160 3.25 -6.23 4.33
CA HIS A 160 3.71 -7.50 3.76
C HIS A 160 2.92 -8.72 4.24
N GLY A 161 2.00 -8.58 5.20
CA GLY A 161 1.31 -9.72 5.84
C GLY A 161 2.22 -10.59 6.70
N LEU A 162 3.33 -10.03 7.17
CA LEU A 162 4.38 -10.73 7.93
C LEU A 162 4.36 -10.41 9.44
N TYR A 163 3.31 -9.70 9.89
CA TYR A 163 3.18 -9.24 11.29
C TYR A 163 2.35 -10.23 12.12
#